data_3044c537f80b22945af88f78dc901a0a
#
_entry.id   3044c537f80b22945af88f78dc901a0a
#
_cell.length_a   1.000
_cell.length_b   1.000
_cell.length_c   1.000
_cell.angle_alpha   90.00
_cell.angle_beta   90.00
_cell.angle_gamma   90.00
#
_symmetry.space_group_name_H-M   'P 1'
#
loop_
_entity.id
_entity.type
_entity.pdbx_description
1 polymer ?
#
loop_
_entity_poly.entity_id
_entity_poly.type
_entity_poly.pdbx_seq_one_letter_code
_entity_poly.pdbx_strand_id
1 'polypeptide(L)'
;MRRTLSLLLAMSIMLCSAGCIIQSRQDAVLDSLGKYEKKQFWTHGEFQDYTDFGIYTCQSTGIENSDYFSKVSQEDIGVICEFIDNYENWIETFRRNDPTDDLVLNYYFNRALLDTEDYFYIYTHDDSHPDWNYDLWVFDSQTNVLYYFHTNI
;
A
#
# COMPACT_ATOMS: atom_id res chain seq x y z
N MET A 1 9.38 -51.25 10.56
CA MET A 1 8.71 -50.12 11.23
C MET A 1 9.57 -48.84 11.32
N ARG A 2 10.87 -48.85 11.63
CA ARG A 2 11.71 -47.61 11.73
C ARG A 2 11.87 -46.85 10.39
N ARG A 3 11.95 -47.56 9.24
CA ARG A 3 12.12 -46.88 7.92
C ARG A 3 10.87 -46.19 7.39
N THR A 4 9.70 -46.69 7.72
CA THR A 4 8.41 -46.07 7.35
C THR A 4 8.12 -44.80 8.14
N LEU A 5 8.54 -44.75 9.42
CA LEU A 5 8.38 -43.58 10.26
C LEU A 5 9.26 -42.40 9.80
N SER A 6 10.48 -42.71 9.34
CA SER A 6 11.41 -41.69 8.80
C SER A 6 10.92 -41.08 7.49
N LEU A 7 10.25 -41.85 6.63
CA LEU A 7 9.67 -41.37 5.38
C LEU A 7 8.46 -40.48 5.61
N LEU A 8 7.60 -40.80 6.58
CA LEU A 8 6.45 -39.97 6.98
C LEU A 8 6.90 -38.65 7.58
N LEU A 9 7.95 -38.65 8.42
CA LEU A 9 8.50 -37.42 9.01
C LEU A 9 9.13 -36.53 7.93
N ALA A 10 9.86 -37.09 6.98
CA ALA A 10 10.43 -36.31 5.87
C ALA A 10 9.36 -35.71 4.95
N MET A 11 8.27 -36.43 4.68
CA MET A 11 7.14 -35.90 3.92
C MET A 11 6.39 -34.81 4.65
N SER A 12 6.22 -34.91 5.98
CA SER A 12 5.62 -33.82 6.78
C SER A 12 6.47 -32.55 6.79
N ILE A 13 7.79 -32.68 6.83
CA ILE A 13 8.71 -31.52 6.78
C ILE A 13 8.68 -30.87 5.39
N MET A 14 8.60 -31.65 4.30
CA MET A 14 8.46 -31.09 2.95
C MET A 14 7.12 -30.39 2.72
N LEU A 15 6.02 -30.86 3.33
CA LEU A 15 4.72 -30.20 3.25
C LEU A 15 4.66 -28.90 4.06
N CYS A 16 5.41 -28.82 5.16
CA CYS A 16 5.51 -27.57 5.95
C CYS A 16 6.44 -26.52 5.28
N SER A 17 7.37 -26.93 4.41
CA SER A 17 8.23 -25.99 3.67
C SER A 17 7.60 -25.46 2.38
N ALA A 18 6.49 -26.02 1.93
CA ALA A 18 5.60 -25.42 0.94
C ALA A 18 4.64 -24.44 1.64
N GLY A 19 5.14 -23.64 2.60
CA GLY A 19 4.41 -22.50 3.13
C GLY A 19 4.06 -21.62 1.94
N CYS A 20 2.78 -21.55 1.60
CA CYS A 20 2.30 -20.52 0.70
C CYS A 20 2.83 -19.21 1.25
N ILE A 21 3.78 -18.60 0.56
CA ILE A 21 4.12 -17.19 0.78
C ILE A 21 2.84 -16.49 0.37
N ILE A 22 1.99 -16.17 1.34
CA ILE A 22 0.84 -15.32 1.10
C ILE A 22 1.46 -13.95 0.83
N GLN A 23 1.59 -13.63 -0.46
CA GLN A 23 2.04 -12.32 -0.89
C GLN A 23 1.04 -11.30 -0.35
N SER A 24 1.54 -10.28 0.33
CA SER A 24 0.68 -9.17 0.77
C SER A 24 0.10 -8.48 -0.46
N ARG A 25 -1.05 -7.83 -0.31
CA ARG A 25 -1.62 -7.03 -1.42
C ARG A 25 -0.67 -5.93 -1.85
N GLN A 26 0.00 -5.29 -0.88
CA GLN A 26 1.01 -4.29 -1.14
C GLN A 26 2.12 -4.83 -2.06
N ASP A 27 2.66 -6.00 -1.76
CA ASP A 27 3.69 -6.63 -2.59
C ASP A 27 3.16 -6.96 -3.99
N ALA A 28 1.93 -7.46 -4.10
CA ALA A 28 1.31 -7.78 -5.39
C ALA A 28 1.11 -6.55 -6.27
N VAL A 29 0.68 -5.43 -5.69
CA VAL A 29 0.54 -4.15 -6.39
C VAL A 29 1.90 -3.63 -6.85
N LEU A 30 2.91 -3.62 -5.96
CA LEU A 30 4.26 -3.19 -6.29
C LEU A 30 4.91 -4.07 -7.38
N ASP A 31 4.75 -5.38 -7.29
CA ASP A 31 5.30 -6.32 -8.28
C ASP A 31 4.65 -6.16 -9.66
N SER A 32 3.38 -5.72 -9.73
CA SER A 32 2.70 -5.44 -10.99
C SER A 32 3.33 -4.29 -11.78
N LEU A 33 4.04 -3.39 -11.10
CA LEU A 33 4.74 -2.26 -11.70
C LEU A 33 6.15 -2.61 -12.19
N GLY A 34 6.62 -3.85 -11.96
CA GLY A 34 7.92 -4.33 -12.35
C GLY A 34 9.02 -3.83 -11.41
N LYS A 35 9.95 -2.98 -11.90
CA LYS A 35 11.04 -2.50 -11.06
C LYS A 35 10.67 -1.22 -10.34
N TYR A 36 10.76 -1.24 -9.04
CA TYR A 36 10.61 -0.08 -8.17
C TYR A 36 11.75 0.00 -7.14
N GLU A 37 11.97 1.18 -6.61
CA GLU A 37 12.86 1.43 -5.48
C GLU A 37 12.03 2.02 -4.34
N LYS A 38 12.10 1.39 -3.16
CA LYS A 38 11.51 1.97 -1.96
C LYS A 38 12.36 3.15 -1.53
N LYS A 39 11.82 4.34 -1.66
CA LYS A 39 12.53 5.57 -1.34
C LYS A 39 12.36 5.94 0.12
N GLN A 40 11.12 5.95 0.59
CA GLN A 40 10.77 6.34 1.96
C GLN A 40 9.52 5.58 2.40
N PHE A 41 9.42 5.28 3.70
CA PHE A 41 8.25 4.60 4.26
C PHE A 41 8.19 4.82 5.75
N TRP A 42 7.04 5.24 6.24
CA TRP A 42 6.78 5.53 7.63
C TRP A 42 5.51 4.85 8.08
N THR A 43 5.49 4.42 9.34
CA THR A 43 4.36 3.74 9.98
C THR A 43 4.07 4.41 11.31
N HIS A 44 2.78 4.65 11.59
CA HIS A 44 2.28 5.01 12.91
C HIS A 44 1.40 3.88 13.43
N GLY A 45 1.52 3.55 14.72
CA GLY A 45 0.74 2.50 15.36
C GLY A 45 1.45 1.15 15.42
N GLU A 46 0.77 0.15 15.97
CA GLU A 46 1.29 -1.19 16.20
C GLU A 46 0.21 -2.26 15.96
N PHE A 47 0.63 -3.46 15.54
CA PHE A 47 -0.19 -4.67 15.37
C PHE A 47 -1.35 -4.53 14.37
N GLN A 48 -2.56 -4.24 14.86
CA GLN A 48 -3.77 -4.24 14.03
C GLN A 48 -4.22 -2.83 13.63
N ASP A 49 -3.87 -1.82 14.43
CA ASP A 49 -4.25 -0.43 14.20
C ASP A 49 -3.01 0.32 13.76
N TYR A 50 -2.81 0.49 12.46
CA TYR A 50 -1.63 1.17 11.93
C TYR A 50 -1.96 1.97 10.66
N THR A 51 -1.16 3.00 10.45
CA THR A 51 -1.26 3.90 9.30
C THR A 51 0.12 4.01 8.66
N ASP A 52 0.18 3.79 7.35
CA ASP A 52 1.43 3.83 6.59
C ASP A 52 1.41 4.91 5.51
N PHE A 53 2.57 5.51 5.29
CA PHE A 53 2.84 6.35 4.13
C PHE A 53 4.11 5.88 3.43
N GLY A 54 4.02 5.65 2.13
CA GLY A 54 5.14 5.18 1.32
C GLY A 54 5.36 6.02 0.07
N ILE A 55 6.63 6.22 -0.30
CA ILE A 55 7.03 6.86 -1.55
C ILE A 55 8.00 5.92 -2.27
N TYR A 56 7.67 5.57 -3.51
CA TYR A 56 8.44 4.67 -4.35
C TYR A 56 8.76 5.34 -5.68
N THR A 57 9.97 5.17 -6.17
CA THR A 57 10.33 5.54 -7.55
C THR A 57 10.19 4.31 -8.43
N CYS A 58 9.37 4.40 -9.45
CA CYS A 58 9.17 3.31 -10.41
C CYS A 58 10.05 3.53 -11.64
N GLN A 59 10.75 2.47 -12.08
CA GLN A 59 11.61 2.53 -13.27
C GLN A 59 10.87 2.13 -14.56
N SER A 60 9.61 1.70 -14.43
CA SER A 60 8.83 1.12 -15.52
C SER A 60 7.66 1.99 -15.91
N THR A 61 7.41 2.07 -17.20
CA THR A 61 6.18 2.62 -17.80
C THR A 61 5.07 1.57 -17.88
N GLY A 62 5.18 0.45 -17.15
CA GLY A 62 4.25 -0.67 -17.23
C GLY A 62 2.91 -0.49 -16.53
N ILE A 63 2.67 0.66 -15.90
CA ILE A 63 1.45 0.93 -15.14
C ILE A 63 0.18 0.80 -15.98
N GLU A 64 0.24 1.16 -17.25
CA GLU A 64 -0.87 1.05 -18.21
C GLU A 64 -1.33 -0.41 -18.43
N ASN A 65 -0.46 -1.38 -18.14
CA ASN A 65 -0.74 -2.81 -18.28
C ASN A 65 -0.97 -3.50 -16.93
N SER A 66 -1.00 -2.76 -15.83
CA SER A 66 -1.27 -3.31 -14.51
C SER A 66 -2.76 -3.61 -14.36
N ASP A 67 -3.08 -4.79 -13.82
CA ASP A 67 -4.46 -5.17 -13.50
C ASP A 67 -5.05 -4.39 -12.30
N TYR A 68 -4.22 -3.62 -11.59
CA TYR A 68 -4.64 -2.86 -10.41
C TYR A 68 -4.99 -1.42 -10.75
N PHE A 69 -4.17 -0.75 -11.54
CA PHE A 69 -4.27 0.69 -11.73
C PHE A 69 -5.26 1.10 -12.81
N SER A 70 -6.04 2.12 -12.52
CA SER A 70 -6.88 2.83 -13.48
C SER A 70 -6.31 4.21 -13.77
N LYS A 71 -6.44 4.68 -15.02
CA LYS A 71 -6.08 6.05 -15.36
C LYS A 71 -7.06 7.01 -14.67
N VAL A 72 -6.55 8.09 -14.10
CA VAL A 72 -7.35 9.09 -13.39
C VAL A 72 -8.24 9.84 -14.38
N SER A 73 -9.55 9.90 -14.09
CA SER A 73 -10.48 10.78 -14.77
C SER A 73 -10.75 12.05 -13.94
N GLN A 74 -11.42 13.02 -14.52
CA GLN A 74 -11.78 14.24 -13.79
C GLN A 74 -12.71 13.96 -12.59
N GLU A 75 -13.53 12.91 -12.69
CA GLU A 75 -14.43 12.48 -11.60
C GLU A 75 -13.66 11.78 -10.48
N ASP A 76 -12.64 11.00 -10.83
CA ASP A 76 -11.82 10.27 -9.87
C ASP A 76 -10.99 11.19 -8.97
N ILE A 77 -10.60 12.38 -9.46
CA ILE A 77 -9.85 13.36 -8.65
C ILE A 77 -10.59 13.68 -7.35
N GLY A 78 -11.93 13.86 -7.42
CA GLY A 78 -12.75 14.10 -6.25
C GLY A 78 -12.70 12.94 -5.25
N VAL A 79 -12.86 11.71 -5.75
CA VAL A 79 -12.83 10.49 -4.93
C VAL A 79 -11.45 10.31 -4.27
N ILE A 80 -10.38 10.44 -5.04
CA ILE A 80 -9.00 10.33 -4.52
C ILE A 80 -8.76 11.37 -3.42
N CYS A 81 -9.22 12.62 -3.64
CA CYS A 81 -9.09 13.69 -2.64
C CYS A 81 -9.86 13.38 -1.35
N GLU A 82 -11.03 12.74 -1.41
CA GLU A 82 -11.78 12.32 -0.21
C GLU A 82 -10.98 11.31 0.63
N PHE A 83 -10.35 10.32 0.02
CA PHE A 83 -9.48 9.37 0.73
C PHE A 83 -8.25 10.07 1.33
N ILE A 84 -7.66 11.02 0.61
CA ILE A 84 -6.53 11.81 1.12
C ILE A 84 -6.97 12.70 2.29
N ASP A 85 -8.18 13.31 2.24
CA ASP A 85 -8.73 14.12 3.33
C ASP A 85 -8.89 13.27 4.60
N ASN A 86 -9.41 12.05 4.47
CA ASN A 86 -9.54 11.11 5.58
C ASN A 86 -8.17 10.75 6.15
N TYR A 87 -7.20 10.46 5.30
CA TYR A 87 -5.83 10.17 5.71
C TYR A 87 -5.22 11.35 6.50
N GLU A 88 -5.34 12.56 5.98
CA GLU A 88 -4.80 13.77 6.62
C GLU A 88 -5.49 14.08 7.95
N ASN A 89 -6.77 13.76 8.12
CA ASN A 89 -7.46 13.86 9.40
C ASN A 89 -6.83 12.94 10.47
N TRP A 90 -6.37 11.73 10.07
CA TRP A 90 -5.62 10.86 10.94
C TRP A 90 -4.24 11.42 11.29
N ILE A 91 -3.50 11.94 10.30
CA ILE A 91 -2.22 12.63 10.53
C ILE A 91 -2.37 13.79 11.52
N GLU A 92 -3.43 14.59 11.40
CA GLU A 92 -3.71 15.68 12.35
C GLU A 92 -4.06 15.16 13.75
N THR A 93 -4.72 14.02 13.85
CA THR A 93 -5.02 13.37 15.12
C THR A 93 -3.74 12.84 15.79
N PHE A 94 -2.86 12.19 15.02
CA PHE A 94 -1.56 11.74 15.51
C PHE A 94 -0.68 12.92 15.93
N ARG A 95 -0.64 13.99 15.14
CA ARG A 95 0.12 15.20 15.46
C ARG A 95 -0.29 15.83 16.79
N ARG A 96 -1.57 15.77 17.14
CA ARG A 96 -2.05 16.24 18.44
C ARG A 96 -1.62 15.37 19.61
N ASN A 97 -1.50 14.06 19.37
CA ASN A 97 -1.17 13.08 20.40
C ASN A 97 0.34 12.87 20.54
N ASP A 98 1.05 12.80 19.40
CA ASP A 98 2.51 12.68 19.33
C ASP A 98 3.06 13.51 18.15
N PRO A 99 3.42 14.78 18.39
CA PRO A 99 3.97 15.64 17.35
C PRO A 99 5.39 15.25 16.90
N THR A 100 6.01 14.27 17.55
CA THR A 100 7.36 13.78 17.23
C THR A 100 7.36 12.47 16.44
N ASP A 101 6.20 11.93 16.17
CA ASP A 101 6.03 10.71 15.38
C ASP A 101 6.63 10.86 13.96
N ASP A 102 7.36 9.84 13.52
CA ASP A 102 8.10 9.89 12.26
C ASP A 102 7.16 10.03 11.04
N LEU A 103 5.98 9.39 11.05
CA LEU A 103 4.99 9.56 9.99
C LEU A 103 4.50 11.01 9.94
N VAL A 104 4.15 11.58 11.10
CA VAL A 104 3.66 12.96 11.23
C VAL A 104 4.68 13.98 10.74
N LEU A 105 5.95 13.77 11.08
CA LEU A 105 7.05 14.68 10.71
C LEU A 105 7.40 14.62 9.21
N ASN A 106 7.18 13.48 8.58
CA ASN A 106 7.64 13.23 7.22
C ASN A 106 6.50 13.11 6.20
N TYR A 107 5.25 13.11 6.64
CA TYR A 107 4.13 13.11 5.72
C TYR A 107 4.12 14.37 4.87
N TYR A 108 4.15 14.18 3.56
CA TYR A 108 3.99 15.24 2.59
C TYR A 108 3.44 14.68 1.28
N PHE A 109 2.25 15.13 0.89
CA PHE A 109 1.70 14.89 -0.42
C PHE A 109 1.19 16.19 -1.04
N ASN A 110 1.64 16.51 -2.25
CA ASN A 110 1.21 17.69 -2.95
C ASN A 110 0.05 17.36 -3.91
N ARG A 111 -1.17 17.63 -3.49
CA ARG A 111 -2.39 17.37 -4.27
C ARG A 111 -2.43 18.07 -5.62
N ALA A 112 -1.67 19.16 -5.80
CA ALA A 112 -1.59 19.87 -7.07
C ALA A 112 -0.85 19.09 -8.16
N LEU A 113 -0.19 17.98 -7.81
CA LEU A 113 0.42 17.06 -8.75
C LEU A 113 -0.60 16.08 -9.36
N LEU A 114 -1.77 15.89 -8.71
CA LEU A 114 -2.78 14.95 -9.19
C LEU A 114 -3.50 15.49 -10.42
N ASP A 115 -3.38 14.79 -11.52
CA ASP A 115 -4.04 15.13 -12.79
C ASP A 115 -4.56 13.90 -13.55
N THR A 116 -5.14 14.12 -14.73
CA THR A 116 -5.74 13.04 -15.54
C THR A 116 -4.72 12.23 -16.35
N GLU A 117 -3.44 12.53 -16.26
CA GLU A 117 -2.38 11.69 -16.84
C GLU A 117 -1.87 10.65 -15.84
N ASP A 118 -2.26 10.77 -14.57
CA ASP A 118 -1.88 9.89 -13.48
C ASP A 118 -2.69 8.60 -13.45
N TYR A 119 -2.29 7.71 -12.56
CA TYR A 119 -2.97 6.44 -12.31
C TYR A 119 -3.21 6.27 -10.82
N PHE A 120 -4.27 5.55 -10.47
CA PHE A 120 -4.61 5.28 -9.08
C PHE A 120 -5.15 3.86 -8.90
N TYR A 121 -5.10 3.41 -7.66
CA TYR A 121 -5.75 2.20 -7.20
C TYR A 121 -6.24 2.41 -5.77
N ILE A 122 -7.50 2.08 -5.51
CA ILE A 122 -8.09 2.09 -4.18
C ILE A 122 -8.57 0.68 -3.86
N TYR A 123 -8.24 0.21 -2.68
CA TYR A 123 -8.77 -1.02 -2.13
C TYR A 123 -9.27 -0.77 -0.71
N THR A 124 -10.55 -1.06 -0.48
CA THR A 124 -11.18 -0.98 0.83
C THR A 124 -11.25 -2.37 1.44
N HIS A 125 -10.81 -2.51 2.68
CA HIS A 125 -10.80 -3.78 3.39
C HIS A 125 -12.14 -4.09 4.08
N ASP A 126 -12.96 -3.05 4.31
CA ASP A 126 -14.29 -3.14 4.90
C ASP A 126 -15.28 -2.27 4.10
N ASP A 127 -16.24 -2.92 3.45
CA ASP A 127 -17.27 -2.23 2.64
C ASP A 127 -18.22 -1.38 3.49
N SER A 128 -18.34 -1.67 4.80
CA SER A 128 -19.19 -0.90 5.71
C SER A 128 -18.54 0.39 6.20
N HIS A 129 -17.20 0.45 6.21
CA HIS A 129 -16.41 1.60 6.62
C HIS A 129 -15.21 1.78 5.66
N PRO A 130 -15.47 2.13 4.40
CA PRO A 130 -14.42 2.18 3.37
C PRO A 130 -13.35 3.26 3.64
N ASP A 131 -13.65 4.22 4.48
CA ASP A 131 -12.78 5.33 4.88
C ASP A 131 -11.90 5.05 6.11
N TRP A 132 -12.09 3.89 6.78
CA TRP A 132 -11.32 3.52 7.98
C TRP A 132 -10.19 2.55 7.68
N ASN A 133 -10.42 1.66 6.72
CA ASN A 133 -9.47 0.58 6.41
C ASN A 133 -9.33 0.46 4.90
N TYR A 134 -8.29 1.08 4.35
CA TYR A 134 -8.05 1.11 2.91
C TYR A 134 -6.58 1.23 2.55
N ASP A 135 -6.29 0.86 1.31
CA ASP A 135 -5.07 1.16 0.58
C ASP A 135 -5.41 2.14 -0.55
N LEU A 136 -4.73 3.27 -0.61
CA LEU A 136 -4.75 4.18 -1.74
C LEU A 136 -3.35 4.26 -2.35
N TRP A 137 -3.28 4.08 -3.64
CA TRP A 137 -2.08 4.24 -4.45
C TRP A 137 -2.30 5.32 -5.49
N VAL A 138 -1.37 6.26 -5.58
CA VAL A 138 -1.39 7.33 -6.58
C VAL A 138 -0.04 7.36 -7.28
N PHE A 139 -0.04 7.15 -8.59
CA PHE A 139 1.15 7.18 -9.42
C PHE A 139 1.18 8.47 -10.24
N ASP A 140 2.14 9.32 -9.95
CA ASP A 140 2.45 10.53 -10.71
C ASP A 140 3.25 10.14 -11.96
N SER A 141 2.63 10.24 -13.12
CA SER A 141 3.19 9.87 -14.41
C SER A 141 4.31 10.81 -14.87
N GLN A 142 4.34 12.04 -14.39
CA GLN A 142 5.35 13.02 -14.78
C GLN A 142 6.68 12.76 -14.09
N THR A 143 6.63 12.31 -12.82
CA THR A 143 7.84 12.08 -12.01
C THR A 143 8.18 10.60 -11.85
N ASN A 144 7.31 9.69 -12.27
CA ASN A 144 7.38 8.23 -12.03
C ASN A 144 7.45 7.89 -10.53
N VAL A 145 6.76 8.66 -9.71
CA VAL A 145 6.67 8.44 -8.27
C VAL A 145 5.32 7.85 -7.91
N LEU A 146 5.36 6.78 -7.12
CA LEU A 146 4.17 6.15 -6.56
C LEU A 146 4.06 6.53 -5.08
N TYR A 147 2.92 7.06 -4.71
CA TYR A 147 2.53 7.35 -3.33
C TYR A 147 1.61 6.25 -2.83
N TYR A 148 1.85 5.81 -1.62
CA TYR A 148 1.05 4.81 -0.93
C TYR A 148 0.54 5.35 0.39
N PHE A 149 -0.75 5.19 0.61
CA PHE A 149 -1.45 5.57 1.83
C PHE A 149 -2.21 4.33 2.31
N HIS A 150 -2.02 3.97 3.56
CA HIS A 150 -2.75 2.89 4.20
C HIS A 150 -3.28 3.33 5.54
N THR A 151 -4.52 2.97 5.82
CA THR A 151 -5.10 3.06 7.16
C THR A 151 -5.75 1.73 7.52
N ASN A 152 -5.60 1.33 8.77
CA ASN A 152 -6.29 0.21 9.38
C ASN A 152 -6.59 0.60 10.84
N ILE A 153 -7.77 1.18 11.08
CA ILE A 153 -8.14 1.80 12.36
C ILE A 153 -9.52 1.33 12.81
#